data_89704785df204148eeb8e9a40e09ad75
#
_entry.id   89704785df204148eeb8e9a40e09ad75
#
_cell.length_a   1.000
_cell.length_b   1.000
_cell.length_c   1.000
_cell.angle_alpha   90.00
_cell.angle_beta   90.00
_cell.angle_gamma   90.00
#
_symmetry.space_group_name_H-M   'P 1'
#
loop_
_entity.id
_entity.type
_entity.pdbx_description
1 polymer ?
#
loop_
_entity_poly.entity_id
_entity_poly.type
_entity_poly.pdbx_seq_one_letter_code
_entity_poly.pdbx_strand_id
1 'polypeptide(L)'
;MKQSVDQKVDGFLRFRIDLAYEGTDFAGWAKQPGLRTVQGELLRALEQIFGSSTDDFGMRVAGRTDAGVHAEGQVVHIDLTDGQLKRLGRSQDIALKLNTLLPKDIRVKKVITAPKGFDARFSASFRRYRFTIADAVSAWNPLYSRTRLWVTVELDVKKMQEAGQLLIGLKDFSAFSKAQIGRAHV
;
A
#
# COMPACT_ATOMS: atom_id res chain seq x y z
N MET A 1 -7.58 -25.36 14.43
CA MET A 1 -6.50 -25.53 13.44
C MET A 1 -5.18 -25.40 14.19
N LYS A 2 -4.38 -26.47 14.28
CA LYS A 2 -3.02 -26.43 14.83
C LYS A 2 -2.15 -25.63 13.83
N GLN A 3 -1.84 -24.38 14.16
CA GLN A 3 -0.84 -23.62 13.42
C GLN A 3 0.52 -24.29 13.72
N SER A 4 1.18 -24.76 12.67
CA SER A 4 2.47 -25.43 12.81
C SER A 4 3.51 -24.46 13.40
N VAL A 5 4.26 -24.91 14.37
CA VAL A 5 5.36 -24.21 15.07
C VAL A 5 6.45 -23.72 14.10
N ASP A 6 6.49 -24.26 12.86
CA ASP A 6 7.49 -23.99 11.83
C ASP A 6 7.36 -22.64 11.09
N GLN A 7 6.34 -21.82 11.38
CA GLN A 7 6.12 -20.54 10.68
C GLN A 7 6.62 -19.31 11.47
N LYS A 8 7.12 -19.50 12.69
CA LYS A 8 7.65 -18.40 13.49
C LYS A 8 9.09 -18.08 13.09
N VAL A 9 9.36 -16.79 12.88
CA VAL A 9 10.72 -16.26 12.72
C VAL A 9 10.97 -15.38 13.94
N ASP A 10 12.01 -15.65 14.71
CA ASP A 10 12.43 -14.88 15.90
C ASP A 10 11.33 -14.63 16.95
N GLY A 11 10.41 -15.61 17.14
CA GLY A 11 9.31 -15.50 18.13
C GLY A 11 8.09 -14.74 17.63
N PHE A 12 8.05 -14.32 16.38
CA PHE A 12 6.93 -13.63 15.74
C PHE A 12 6.24 -14.51 14.71
N LEU A 13 4.94 -14.31 14.52
CA LEU A 13 4.18 -14.85 13.40
C LEU A 13 3.91 -13.71 12.40
N ARG A 14 4.41 -13.88 11.18
CA ARG A 14 4.24 -12.89 10.11
C ARG A 14 2.88 -13.04 9.43
N PHE A 15 2.21 -11.92 9.23
CA PHE A 15 0.97 -11.82 8.46
C PHE A 15 1.17 -10.96 7.23
N ARG A 16 0.60 -11.43 6.11
CA ARG A 16 0.41 -10.63 4.91
C ARG A 16 -0.98 -10.01 4.94
N ILE A 17 -1.05 -8.73 4.66
CA ILE A 17 -2.27 -7.93 4.55
C ILE A 17 -2.37 -7.40 3.12
N ASP A 18 -3.44 -7.76 2.43
CA ASP A 18 -3.80 -7.21 1.13
C ASP A 18 -4.86 -6.14 1.35
N LEU A 19 -4.63 -4.91 0.86
CA LEU A 19 -5.51 -3.77 1.09
C LEU A 19 -5.64 -2.86 -0.13
N ALA A 20 -6.70 -2.05 -0.12
CA ALA A 20 -6.93 -0.97 -1.07
C ALA A 20 -7.17 0.34 -0.32
N TYR A 21 -6.88 1.47 -0.95
CA TYR A 21 -7.22 2.78 -0.41
C TYR A 21 -7.43 3.82 -1.50
N GLU A 22 -8.32 4.74 -1.20
CA GLU A 22 -8.54 5.98 -1.92
C GLU A 22 -7.59 7.03 -1.34
N GLY A 23 -6.59 7.45 -2.10
CA GLY A 23 -5.41 8.16 -1.59
C GLY A 23 -5.56 9.69 -1.51
N THR A 24 -6.65 10.28 -2.05
CA THR A 24 -6.77 11.74 -2.22
C THR A 24 -6.48 12.54 -0.94
N ASP A 25 -7.03 12.08 0.19
CA ASP A 25 -6.93 12.79 1.45
C ASP A 25 -5.77 12.28 2.34
N PHE A 26 -4.82 11.52 1.76
CA PHE A 26 -3.62 11.04 2.43
C PHE A 26 -2.36 11.77 1.96
N ALA A 27 -1.49 12.12 2.91
CA ALA A 27 -0.13 12.64 2.64
C ALA A 27 0.84 11.53 2.18
N GLY A 28 0.30 10.48 1.55
CA GLY A 28 1.00 9.31 1.07
C GLY A 28 0.94 8.12 2.03
N TRP A 29 1.79 7.12 1.74
CA TRP A 29 1.85 5.90 2.53
C TRP A 29 2.51 6.08 3.89
N ALA A 30 3.76 6.59 3.91
CA ALA A 30 4.62 6.54 5.08
C ALA A 30 4.12 7.44 6.21
N LYS A 31 4.12 6.90 7.46
CA LYS A 31 3.80 7.65 8.67
C LYS A 31 4.68 8.91 8.78
N GLN A 32 4.07 10.06 9.00
CA GLN A 32 4.70 11.35 9.18
C GLN A 32 4.04 12.09 10.35
N PRO A 33 4.81 12.79 11.19
CA PRO A 33 4.25 13.56 12.31
C PRO A 33 3.23 14.60 11.82
N GLY A 34 2.06 14.64 12.45
CA GLY A 34 1.01 15.60 12.17
C GLY A 34 0.28 15.42 10.84
N LEU A 35 0.63 14.41 10.04
CA LEU A 35 -0.01 14.17 8.75
C LEU A 35 -0.82 12.88 8.75
N ARG A 36 -1.94 12.90 8.04
CA ARG A 36 -2.78 11.72 7.81
C ARG A 36 -2.15 10.86 6.72
N THR A 37 -1.75 9.64 7.06
CA THR A 37 -1.07 8.70 6.16
C THR A 37 -1.69 7.31 6.27
N VAL A 38 -1.59 6.50 5.20
CA VAL A 38 -2.17 5.14 5.20
C VAL A 38 -1.53 4.26 6.26
N GLN A 39 -0.20 4.32 6.39
CA GLN A 39 0.54 3.58 7.44
C GLN A 39 0.12 4.03 8.84
N GLY A 40 -0.07 5.33 9.05
CA GLY A 40 -0.51 5.88 10.34
C GLY A 40 -1.88 5.34 10.77
N GLU A 41 -2.86 5.31 9.86
CA GLU A 41 -4.18 4.76 10.13
C GLU A 41 -4.15 3.25 10.41
N LEU A 42 -3.34 2.50 9.66
CA LEU A 42 -3.15 1.06 9.90
C LEU A 42 -2.53 0.80 11.26
N LEU A 43 -1.47 1.53 11.62
CA LEU A 43 -0.81 1.38 12.93
C LEU A 43 -1.78 1.70 14.06
N ARG A 44 -2.54 2.80 13.97
CA ARG A 44 -3.56 3.16 14.96
C ARG A 44 -4.58 2.03 15.16
N ALA A 45 -5.07 1.42 14.08
CA ALA A 45 -6.02 0.31 14.15
C ALA A 45 -5.37 -0.95 14.75
N LEU A 46 -4.12 -1.26 14.39
CA LEU A 46 -3.37 -2.39 14.94
C LEU A 46 -3.10 -2.21 16.45
N GLU A 47 -2.73 -1.00 16.89
CA GLU A 47 -2.53 -0.69 18.30
C GLU A 47 -3.80 -0.87 19.13
N GLN A 48 -4.96 -0.51 18.59
CA GLN A 48 -6.24 -0.74 19.27
C GLN A 48 -6.57 -2.25 19.42
N ILE A 49 -6.18 -3.07 18.44
CA ILE A 49 -6.45 -4.52 18.47
C ILE A 49 -5.42 -5.25 19.32
N PHE A 50 -4.13 -4.95 19.14
CA PHE A 50 -3.02 -5.74 19.65
C PHE A 50 -2.24 -5.06 20.79
N GLY A 51 -2.53 -3.80 21.09
CA GLY A 51 -1.75 -2.94 21.99
C GLY A 51 -0.56 -2.29 21.29
N SER A 52 0.07 -1.34 21.96
CA SER A 52 1.20 -0.60 21.41
C SER A 52 2.36 -1.51 21.02
N SER A 53 3.09 -1.12 19.98
CA SER A 53 4.30 -1.76 19.52
C SER A 53 5.44 -0.74 19.45
N THR A 54 6.63 -1.13 19.89
CA THR A 54 7.83 -0.27 19.84
C THR A 54 8.47 -0.18 18.47
N ASP A 55 8.15 -1.14 17.59
CA ASP A 55 8.74 -1.30 16.25
C ASP A 55 7.73 -1.21 15.11
N ASP A 56 6.57 -0.54 15.36
CA ASP A 56 5.48 -0.43 14.39
C ASP A 56 5.04 -1.80 13.83
N PHE A 57 5.04 -2.87 14.66
CA PHE A 57 4.71 -4.25 14.26
C PHE A 57 5.63 -4.83 13.17
N GLY A 58 6.86 -4.35 13.04
CA GLY A 58 7.73 -4.73 11.94
C GLY A 58 7.16 -4.44 10.55
N MET A 59 6.22 -3.51 10.44
CA MET A 59 5.46 -3.26 9.22
C MET A 59 6.35 -2.91 8.03
N ARG A 60 6.20 -3.65 6.94
CA ARG A 60 6.83 -3.35 5.65
C ARG A 60 5.79 -3.38 4.53
N VAL A 61 5.92 -2.46 3.59
CA VAL A 61 5.03 -2.33 2.43
C VAL A 61 5.74 -2.73 1.13
N ALA A 62 5.01 -3.31 0.19
CA ALA A 62 5.53 -3.71 -1.11
C ALA A 62 6.06 -2.51 -1.92
N GLY A 63 5.34 -1.38 -1.88
CA GLY A 63 5.76 -0.13 -2.50
C GLY A 63 5.07 1.06 -1.84
N ARG A 64 5.86 2.08 -1.43
CA ARG A 64 5.28 3.33 -0.93
C ARG A 64 4.58 4.05 -2.07
N THR A 65 3.49 4.73 -1.75
CA THR A 65 2.79 5.66 -2.65
C THR A 65 2.94 7.09 -2.14
N ASP A 66 3.02 8.03 -3.05
CA ASP A 66 3.08 9.46 -2.75
C ASP A 66 1.70 10.00 -2.35
N ALA A 67 1.64 11.27 -1.94
CA ALA A 67 0.40 11.96 -1.58
C ALA A 67 -0.61 11.90 -2.74
N GLY A 68 -1.88 11.64 -2.42
CA GLY A 68 -2.95 11.56 -3.38
C GLY A 68 -3.02 10.26 -4.20
N VAL A 69 -2.04 9.38 -4.13
CA VAL A 69 -2.00 8.14 -4.94
C VAL A 69 -2.88 7.07 -4.32
N HIS A 70 -3.78 6.50 -5.13
CA HIS A 70 -4.65 5.39 -4.75
C HIS A 70 -3.93 4.05 -4.88
N ALA A 71 -4.48 3.01 -4.25
CA ALA A 71 -4.06 1.64 -4.47
C ALA A 71 -5.25 0.68 -4.50
N GLU A 72 -5.36 -0.13 -5.56
CA GLU A 72 -6.34 -1.21 -5.65
C GLU A 72 -5.84 -2.51 -5.01
N GLY A 73 -4.52 -2.68 -4.89
CA GLY A 73 -3.90 -3.92 -4.42
C GLY A 73 -2.54 -3.68 -3.77
N GLN A 74 -2.50 -2.93 -2.67
CA GLN A 74 -1.30 -2.78 -1.85
C GLN A 74 -1.10 -4.02 -0.99
N VAL A 75 0.16 -4.39 -0.76
CA VAL A 75 0.54 -5.51 0.09
C VAL A 75 1.46 -5.01 1.20
N VAL A 76 1.17 -5.44 2.43
CA VAL A 76 1.97 -5.17 3.63
C VAL A 76 2.24 -6.48 4.35
N HIS A 77 3.32 -6.55 5.11
CA HIS A 77 3.42 -7.53 6.18
C HIS A 77 3.54 -6.86 7.54
N ILE A 78 3.10 -7.58 8.56
CA ILE A 78 3.30 -7.26 9.97
C ILE A 78 3.74 -8.49 10.72
N ASP A 79 4.44 -8.29 11.83
CA ASP A 79 4.92 -9.34 12.72
C ASP A 79 4.20 -9.22 14.08
N LEU A 80 3.54 -10.29 14.53
CA LEU A 80 2.79 -10.33 15.77
C LEU A 80 3.38 -11.36 16.73
N THR A 81 3.56 -10.97 17.99
CA THR A 81 3.96 -11.85 19.08
C THR A 81 2.80 -12.75 19.52
N ASP A 82 3.09 -13.84 20.22
CA ASP A 82 2.06 -14.70 20.84
C ASP A 82 1.17 -13.92 21.82
N GLY A 83 1.75 -12.97 22.56
CA GLY A 83 1.00 -12.10 23.46
C GLY A 83 -0.02 -11.23 22.75
N GLN A 84 0.36 -10.66 21.60
CA GLN A 84 -0.53 -9.88 20.75
C GLN A 84 -1.62 -10.75 20.14
N LEU A 85 -1.28 -11.96 19.64
CA LEU A 85 -2.26 -12.90 19.08
C LEU A 85 -3.31 -13.36 20.10
N LYS A 86 -2.95 -13.53 21.37
CA LYS A 86 -3.90 -13.85 22.44
C LYS A 86 -4.98 -12.77 22.63
N ARG A 87 -4.70 -11.51 22.30
CA ARG A 87 -5.69 -10.41 22.37
C ARG A 87 -6.79 -10.49 21.32
N LEU A 88 -6.63 -11.30 20.27
CA LEU A 88 -7.70 -11.53 19.28
C LEU A 88 -8.95 -12.18 19.89
N GLY A 89 -8.81 -12.92 21.00
CA GLY A 89 -9.88 -13.61 21.67
C GLY A 89 -10.52 -14.68 20.77
N ARG A 90 -11.85 -14.78 20.82
CA ARG A 90 -12.61 -15.79 20.05
C ARG A 90 -12.67 -15.48 18.56
N SER A 91 -12.66 -14.20 18.18
CA SER A 91 -12.66 -13.79 16.77
C SER A 91 -11.23 -13.67 16.27
N GLN A 92 -10.82 -14.59 15.41
CA GLN A 92 -9.50 -14.58 14.77
C GLN A 92 -9.49 -13.86 13.42
N ASP A 93 -10.58 -13.20 13.03
CA ASP A 93 -10.66 -12.44 11.80
C ASP A 93 -10.05 -11.04 11.98
N ILE A 94 -8.75 -10.96 11.70
CA ILE A 94 -8.00 -9.70 11.77
C ILE A 94 -8.52 -8.70 10.72
N ALA A 95 -8.91 -9.17 9.54
CA ALA A 95 -9.39 -8.31 8.46
C ALA A 95 -10.70 -7.61 8.87
N LEU A 96 -11.63 -8.35 9.48
CA LEU A 96 -12.88 -7.78 9.98
C LEU A 96 -12.61 -6.73 11.06
N LYS A 97 -11.77 -7.05 12.05
CA LYS A 97 -11.42 -6.11 13.13
C LYS A 97 -10.75 -4.84 12.60
N LEU A 98 -9.80 -4.97 11.68
CA LEU A 98 -9.17 -3.82 11.03
C LEU A 98 -10.21 -2.97 10.29
N ASN A 99 -11.08 -3.58 9.49
CA ASN A 99 -12.11 -2.86 8.73
C ASN A 99 -13.17 -2.17 9.60
N THR A 100 -13.35 -2.60 10.84
CA THR A 100 -14.23 -1.91 11.81
C THR A 100 -13.60 -0.61 12.33
N LEU A 101 -12.27 -0.56 12.42
CA LEU A 101 -11.53 0.57 12.99
C LEU A 101 -10.97 1.53 11.93
N LEU A 102 -10.74 1.03 10.73
CA LEU A 102 -10.19 1.81 9.62
C LEU A 102 -11.25 2.75 9.03
N PRO A 103 -10.83 3.94 8.57
CA PRO A 103 -11.72 4.86 7.86
C PRO A 103 -12.19 4.25 6.53
N LYS A 104 -13.27 4.82 5.96
CA LYS A 104 -13.93 4.27 4.77
C LYS A 104 -13.05 4.25 3.52
N ASP A 105 -12.04 5.10 3.47
CA ASP A 105 -11.07 5.22 2.37
C ASP A 105 -9.89 4.24 2.46
N ILE A 106 -9.85 3.38 3.49
CA ILE A 106 -8.96 2.22 3.55
C ILE A 106 -9.79 0.95 3.73
N ARG A 107 -9.45 -0.11 2.97
CA ARG A 107 -10.13 -1.39 3.08
C ARG A 107 -9.14 -2.55 3.02
N VAL A 108 -9.06 -3.32 4.09
CA VAL A 108 -8.33 -4.60 4.12
C VAL A 108 -9.16 -5.65 3.40
N LYS A 109 -8.61 -6.22 2.34
CA LYS A 109 -9.25 -7.26 1.52
C LYS A 109 -9.01 -8.64 2.10
N LYS A 110 -7.80 -8.88 2.62
CA LYS A 110 -7.38 -10.19 3.11
C LYS A 110 -6.25 -10.06 4.11
N VAL A 111 -6.27 -10.92 5.14
CA VAL A 111 -5.15 -11.16 6.04
C VAL A 111 -4.90 -12.65 6.10
N ILE A 112 -3.67 -13.07 5.85
CA ILE A 112 -3.25 -14.47 5.92
C ILE A 112 -1.90 -14.57 6.63
N THR A 113 -1.63 -15.72 7.23
CA THR A 113 -0.26 -16.04 7.66
C THR A 113 0.65 -16.05 6.44
N ALA A 114 1.74 -15.31 6.52
CA ALA A 114 2.67 -15.20 5.41
C ALA A 114 3.48 -16.50 5.24
N PRO A 115 3.84 -16.88 4.00
CA PRO A 115 4.78 -17.97 3.76
C PRO A 115 6.13 -17.69 4.43
N LYS A 116 6.88 -18.75 4.76
CA LYS A 116 8.24 -18.62 5.32
C LYS A 116 9.13 -17.81 4.38
N GLY A 117 9.85 -16.85 4.93
CA GLY A 117 10.75 -15.97 4.18
C GLY A 117 10.05 -14.84 3.41
N PHE A 118 8.73 -14.71 3.53
CA PHE A 118 8.00 -13.63 2.87
C PHE A 118 8.39 -12.26 3.44
N ASP A 119 8.74 -11.33 2.56
CA ASP A 119 8.87 -9.90 2.84
C ASP A 119 8.07 -9.12 1.80
N ALA A 120 7.13 -8.26 2.23
CA ALA A 120 6.26 -7.54 1.30
C ALA A 120 7.03 -6.71 0.27
N ARG A 121 8.18 -6.12 0.65
CA ARG A 121 8.99 -5.28 -0.22
C ARG A 121 9.80 -6.11 -1.22
N PHE A 122 10.44 -7.18 -0.73
CA PHE A 122 11.40 -7.96 -1.53
C PHE A 122 10.76 -9.15 -2.25
N SER A 123 9.63 -9.66 -1.77
CA SER A 123 8.87 -10.74 -2.43
C SER A 123 7.91 -10.24 -3.52
N ALA A 124 7.84 -8.93 -3.76
CA ALA A 124 7.01 -8.37 -4.81
C ALA A 124 7.62 -8.67 -6.19
N SER A 125 6.94 -9.48 -7.00
CA SER A 125 7.38 -9.86 -8.35
C SER A 125 7.14 -8.76 -9.40
N PHE A 126 6.10 -7.95 -9.21
CA PHE A 126 5.80 -6.82 -10.09
C PHE A 126 5.00 -5.74 -9.36
N ARG A 127 4.97 -4.54 -9.93
CA ARG A 127 4.10 -3.43 -9.56
C ARG A 127 3.42 -2.93 -10.82
N ARG A 128 2.08 -2.77 -10.76
CA ARG A 128 1.30 -2.23 -11.88
C ARG A 128 0.75 -0.88 -11.49
N TYR A 129 0.97 0.10 -12.36
CA TYR A 129 0.44 1.44 -12.22
C TYR A 129 -0.56 1.72 -13.34
N ARG A 130 -1.64 2.45 -13.01
CA ARG A 130 -2.63 2.94 -13.96
C ARG A 130 -2.80 4.44 -13.72
N PHE A 131 -2.63 5.21 -14.76
CA PHE A 131 -2.97 6.62 -14.77
C PHE A 131 -4.15 6.80 -15.75
N THR A 132 -5.27 7.33 -15.27
CA THR A 132 -6.50 7.45 -16.06
C THR A 132 -6.75 8.91 -16.39
N ILE A 133 -6.93 9.22 -17.67
CA ILE A 133 -7.21 10.56 -18.18
C ILE A 133 -8.57 10.54 -18.88
N ALA A 134 -9.38 11.58 -18.69
CA ALA A 134 -10.58 11.86 -19.44
C ALA A 134 -10.33 13.15 -20.24
N ASP A 135 -10.17 13.04 -21.55
CA ASP A 135 -9.73 14.09 -22.47
C ASP A 135 -10.86 14.74 -23.28
N ALA A 136 -12.09 14.20 -23.19
CA ALA A 136 -13.27 14.82 -23.76
C ALA A 136 -14.19 15.32 -22.62
N VAL A 137 -14.74 16.53 -22.77
CA VAL A 137 -15.67 17.11 -21.77
C VAL A 137 -16.87 16.19 -21.52
N SER A 138 -17.36 15.51 -22.55
CA SER A 138 -18.43 14.52 -22.45
C SER A 138 -18.07 13.28 -21.61
N ALA A 139 -16.77 13.00 -21.42
CA ALA A 139 -16.29 11.89 -20.60
C ALA A 139 -16.06 12.28 -19.12
N TRP A 140 -16.21 13.55 -18.77
CA TRP A 140 -16.09 14.02 -17.40
C TRP A 140 -17.29 13.56 -16.59
N ASN A 141 -17.00 12.78 -15.56
CA ASN A 141 -18.03 12.27 -14.66
C ASN A 141 -17.64 12.57 -13.21
N PRO A 142 -18.44 13.34 -12.47
CA PRO A 142 -18.14 13.72 -11.08
C PRO A 142 -17.86 12.54 -10.16
N LEU A 143 -18.42 11.36 -10.43
CA LEU A 143 -18.17 10.14 -9.66
C LEU A 143 -16.72 9.65 -9.76
N TYR A 144 -15.97 10.08 -10.77
CA TYR A 144 -14.58 9.71 -10.99
C TYR A 144 -13.61 10.90 -10.84
N SER A 145 -14.07 12.04 -10.35
CA SER A 145 -13.26 13.26 -10.20
C SER A 145 -12.00 13.08 -9.36
N ARG A 146 -12.04 12.17 -8.39
CA ARG A 146 -10.89 11.84 -7.53
C ARG A 146 -9.93 10.80 -8.11
N THR A 147 -10.34 10.10 -9.19
CA THR A 147 -9.59 8.96 -9.73
C THR A 147 -9.17 9.14 -11.19
N ARG A 148 -9.56 10.25 -11.82
CA ARG A 148 -9.23 10.57 -13.21
C ARG A 148 -8.75 12.00 -13.34
N LEU A 149 -7.70 12.21 -14.13
CA LEU A 149 -7.30 13.54 -14.54
C LEU A 149 -8.22 13.99 -15.67
N TRP A 150 -8.82 15.17 -15.52
CA TRP A 150 -9.63 15.79 -16.57
C TRP A 150 -8.80 16.79 -17.34
N VAL A 151 -8.76 16.65 -18.65
CA VAL A 151 -8.11 17.59 -19.58
C VAL A 151 -9.12 18.04 -20.63
N THR A 152 -8.95 19.26 -21.12
CA THR A 152 -9.86 19.88 -22.11
C THR A 152 -9.40 19.66 -23.55
N VAL A 153 -8.17 19.15 -23.71
CA VAL A 153 -7.56 18.90 -25.02
C VAL A 153 -7.68 17.43 -25.35
N GLU A 154 -8.20 17.12 -26.54
CA GLU A 154 -8.23 15.75 -27.05
C GLU A 154 -6.80 15.24 -27.24
N LEU A 155 -6.53 14.04 -26.72
CA LEU A 155 -5.20 13.44 -26.73
C LEU A 155 -5.04 12.49 -27.92
N ASP A 156 -3.90 12.59 -28.59
CA ASP A 156 -3.54 11.65 -29.64
C ASP A 156 -3.01 10.34 -29.04
N VAL A 157 -3.90 9.38 -28.85
CA VAL A 157 -3.60 8.08 -28.25
C VAL A 157 -2.52 7.33 -29.03
N LYS A 158 -2.45 7.49 -30.36
CA LYS A 158 -1.42 6.83 -31.19
C LYS A 158 -0.04 7.37 -30.86
N LYS A 159 0.12 8.70 -30.83
CA LYS A 159 1.39 9.32 -30.44
C LYS A 159 1.78 8.99 -28.99
N MET A 160 0.80 8.95 -28.08
CA MET A 160 1.05 8.51 -26.70
C MET A 160 1.55 7.07 -26.65
N GLN A 161 0.98 6.17 -27.43
CA GLN A 161 1.41 4.79 -27.51
C GLN A 161 2.82 4.66 -28.10
N GLU A 162 3.11 5.38 -29.19
CA GLU A 162 4.44 5.42 -29.81
C GLU A 162 5.48 5.93 -28.81
N ALA A 163 5.21 7.02 -28.10
CA ALA A 163 6.07 7.55 -27.07
C ALA A 163 6.25 6.54 -25.91
N GLY A 164 5.17 5.86 -25.51
CA GLY A 164 5.21 4.83 -24.47
C GLY A 164 6.12 3.66 -24.84
N GLN A 165 6.17 3.24 -26.10
CA GLN A 165 7.06 2.18 -26.57
C GLN A 165 8.54 2.55 -26.36
N LEU A 166 8.89 3.82 -26.47
CA LEU A 166 10.24 4.30 -26.21
C LEU A 166 10.68 4.15 -24.74
N LEU A 167 9.74 3.98 -23.81
CA LEU A 167 10.00 3.84 -22.38
C LEU A 167 10.14 2.38 -21.92
N ILE A 168 9.89 1.41 -22.81
CA ILE A 168 9.97 -0.02 -22.47
C ILE A 168 11.43 -0.47 -22.36
N GLY A 169 11.70 -1.31 -21.38
CA GLY A 169 13.00 -1.94 -21.15
C GLY A 169 13.81 -1.27 -20.05
N LEU A 170 15.03 -1.76 -19.84
CA LEU A 170 15.97 -1.22 -18.88
C LEU A 170 16.65 0.03 -19.47
N LYS A 171 16.31 1.20 -18.94
CA LYS A 171 16.80 2.51 -19.43
C LYS A 171 17.11 3.42 -18.25
N ASP A 172 17.92 4.43 -18.50
CA ASP A 172 18.14 5.52 -17.54
C ASP A 172 16.97 6.52 -17.60
N PHE A 173 16.25 6.62 -16.49
CA PHE A 173 15.14 7.55 -16.28
C PHE A 173 15.50 8.73 -15.36
N SER A 174 16.77 9.00 -15.13
CA SER A 174 17.25 10.06 -14.22
C SER A 174 16.67 11.43 -14.58
N ALA A 175 16.48 11.71 -15.87
CA ALA A 175 15.87 12.96 -16.35
C ALA A 175 14.40 13.16 -15.92
N PHE A 176 13.70 12.08 -15.56
CA PHE A 176 12.32 12.10 -15.06
C PHE A 176 12.22 12.04 -13.54
N SER A 177 13.35 11.91 -12.82
CA SER A 177 13.39 11.86 -11.37
C SER A 177 13.78 13.20 -10.76
N LYS A 178 13.24 13.50 -9.57
CA LYS A 178 13.75 14.63 -8.78
C LYS A 178 15.15 14.28 -8.32
N ALA A 179 16.10 15.21 -8.47
CA ALA A 179 17.44 15.08 -7.92
C ALA A 179 17.35 14.83 -6.40
N GLN A 180 17.76 13.66 -5.95
CA GLN A 180 17.89 13.38 -4.52
C GLN A 180 19.22 13.97 -4.05
N ILE A 181 19.16 15.13 -3.40
CA ILE A 181 20.33 15.70 -2.72
C ILE A 181 20.66 14.76 -1.55
N GLY A 182 21.82 14.07 -1.60
CA GLY A 182 22.39 13.38 -0.44
C GLY A 182 22.46 11.86 -0.44
N ARG A 183 22.31 11.16 -1.57
CA ARG A 183 22.77 9.78 -1.68
C ARG A 183 23.98 9.71 -2.58
N ALA A 184 25.17 9.69 -1.96
CA ALA A 184 26.37 9.20 -2.64
C ALA A 184 26.09 7.75 -3.07
N HIS A 185 26.24 7.49 -4.37
CA HIS A 185 26.31 6.10 -4.86
C HIS A 185 27.66 5.53 -4.38
N VAL A 186 27.60 4.57 -3.47
CA VAL A 186 28.69 3.65 -3.16
C VAL A 186 28.43 2.38 -3.95
#